data_a55070b88d36b72b51f29b7ae859b9bd
#
_entry.id   a55070b88d36b72b51f29b7ae859b9bd
#
_cell.length_a   1.000
_cell.length_b   1.000
_cell.length_c   1.000
_cell.angle_alpha   90.00
_cell.angle_beta   90.00
_cell.angle_gamma   90.00
#
_symmetry.space_group_name_H-M   'P 1'
#
loop_
_entity.id
_entity.type
_entity.pdbx_description
1 polymer ?
#
loop_
_entity_poly.entity_id
_entity_poly.type
_entity_poly.pdbx_seq_one_letter_code
_entity_poly.pdbx_strand_id
1 'polypeptide(L)'
;MSEPPRPKPKWPTRVVRAGDRRSLSRSATRALDVLEFFGEVRRPLRAIEIGRAFGLHPSTVNQLLKTMVESAHLTFDASAKTYLPSPRLTRFASWMVESFGSDERLRGLIAEVHAQSGHVVTLTTPNDLFMQVIDLAGVDFATANSAERGLRVSIFGTAIGSAYLSTLSLAAFRRLAERARIPEEEQAALLVTLAHIRRVGFANGSSAGGAVWSVAAALPEGSFSVPLVLGLAGPAEQVRGNLDGLGALLRTGILRLAS
;
A
#
# COMPACT_ATOMS: atom_id res chain seq x y z
N MET A 1 -15.06 32.21 -13.11
CA MET A 1 -15.32 32.32 -11.65
C MET A 1 -14.46 31.27 -10.97
N SER A 2 -13.42 31.70 -10.27
CA SER A 2 -12.50 30.78 -9.58
C SER A 2 -13.20 30.22 -8.34
N GLU A 3 -13.26 28.89 -8.24
CA GLU A 3 -13.78 28.19 -7.05
C GLU A 3 -12.96 28.64 -5.82
N PRO A 4 -13.60 29.01 -4.70
CA PRO A 4 -12.84 29.41 -3.51
C PRO A 4 -11.97 28.25 -3.02
N PRO A 5 -10.76 28.53 -2.50
CA PRO A 5 -9.86 27.51 -2.02
C PRO A 5 -10.53 26.73 -0.89
N ARG A 6 -10.64 25.41 -1.04
CA ARG A 6 -11.18 24.52 0.00
C ARG A 6 -10.36 24.71 1.28
N PRO A 7 -10.99 24.84 2.44
CA PRO A 7 -10.29 24.96 3.70
C PRO A 7 -9.38 23.74 3.90
N LYS A 8 -8.11 24.00 4.29
CA LYS A 8 -7.16 22.91 4.58
C LYS A 8 -7.70 22.08 5.75
N PRO A 9 -7.74 20.75 5.63
CA PRO A 9 -8.18 19.90 6.72
C PRO A 9 -7.29 20.12 7.95
N LYS A 10 -7.90 20.25 9.12
CA LYS A 10 -7.21 20.45 10.41
C LYS A 10 -6.51 19.20 10.93
N TRP A 11 -6.80 18.02 10.35
CA TRP A 11 -6.10 16.77 10.67
C TRP A 11 -4.88 16.58 9.78
N PRO A 12 -3.80 16.02 10.32
CA PRO A 12 -2.61 15.78 9.52
C PRO A 12 -2.89 14.69 8.48
N THR A 13 -2.87 15.06 7.22
CA THR A 13 -2.69 14.13 6.09
C THR A 13 -1.25 13.59 6.20
N ARG A 14 -1.06 12.62 7.09
CA ARG A 14 0.27 12.11 7.37
C ARG A 14 0.52 10.84 6.57
N VAL A 15 1.46 10.95 5.65
CA VAL A 15 2.15 9.78 5.09
C VAL A 15 3.13 9.30 6.16
N VAL A 16 2.96 8.09 6.65
CA VAL A 16 3.87 7.47 7.63
C VAL A 16 4.65 6.40 6.91
N ARG A 17 5.96 6.60 6.79
CA ARG A 17 6.88 5.61 6.20
C ARG A 17 7.20 4.53 7.23
N ALA A 18 7.40 3.29 6.77
CA ALA A 18 7.98 2.25 7.61
C ALA A 18 9.35 2.75 8.12
N GLY A 19 9.58 2.71 9.42
CA GLY A 19 10.82 3.23 10.04
C GLY A 19 10.70 4.58 10.74
N ASP A 20 9.69 5.39 10.49
CA ASP A 20 9.45 6.65 11.20
C ASP A 20 9.04 6.47 12.68
N ARG A 21 8.83 5.25 13.13
CA ARG A 21 8.50 4.93 14.52
C ARG A 21 9.74 4.51 15.30
N ARG A 22 10.15 5.33 16.24
CA ARG A 22 11.22 5.03 17.21
C ARG A 22 10.97 3.80 18.10
N SER A 23 9.79 3.18 18.04
CA SER A 23 9.36 2.05 18.87
C SER A 23 9.34 0.69 18.19
N LEU A 24 9.77 0.57 16.92
CA LEU A 24 9.80 -0.70 16.23
C LEU A 24 11.01 -1.54 16.65
N SER A 25 10.80 -2.86 16.82
CA SER A 25 11.89 -3.80 17.00
C SER A 25 12.77 -3.85 15.74
N ARG A 26 13.96 -3.27 15.82
CA ARG A 26 14.91 -3.22 14.69
C ARG A 26 15.26 -4.60 14.16
N SER A 27 15.38 -5.60 15.03
CA SER A 27 15.70 -6.96 14.64
C SER A 27 14.55 -7.62 13.88
N ALA A 28 13.31 -7.42 14.34
CA ALA A 28 12.14 -7.95 13.66
C ALA A 28 11.95 -7.32 12.28
N THR A 29 12.04 -5.98 12.18
CA THR A 29 11.95 -5.27 10.91
C THR A 29 13.00 -5.76 9.92
N ARG A 30 14.27 -5.87 10.35
CA ARG A 30 15.36 -6.35 9.49
C ARG A 30 15.16 -7.79 9.00
N ALA A 31 14.59 -8.66 9.83
CA ALA A 31 14.31 -10.04 9.41
C ALA A 31 13.25 -10.07 8.29
N LEU A 32 12.22 -9.24 8.40
CA LEU A 32 11.20 -9.09 7.36
C LEU A 32 11.79 -8.49 6.07
N ASP A 33 12.57 -7.41 6.20
CA ASP A 33 13.25 -6.77 5.06
C ASP A 33 14.15 -7.77 4.30
N VAL A 34 14.86 -8.65 5.02
CA VAL A 34 15.68 -9.70 4.40
C VAL A 34 14.81 -10.69 3.61
N LEU A 35 13.66 -11.12 4.14
CA LEU A 35 12.73 -11.99 3.41
C LEU A 35 12.17 -11.32 2.16
N GLU A 36 11.79 -10.05 2.24
CA GLU A 36 11.34 -9.26 1.08
C GLU A 36 12.43 -9.17 0.02
N PHE A 37 13.67 -8.90 0.42
CA PHE A 37 14.82 -8.83 -0.48
C PHE A 37 15.07 -10.14 -1.23
N PHE A 38 14.90 -11.31 -0.57
CA PHE A 38 14.91 -12.58 -1.27
C PHE A 38 13.79 -12.70 -2.31
N GLY A 39 12.61 -12.18 -2.02
CA GLY A 39 11.48 -12.15 -2.95
C GLY A 39 11.76 -11.32 -4.21
N GLU A 40 12.57 -10.27 -4.09
CA GLU A 40 13.01 -9.43 -5.21
C GLU A 40 14.09 -10.11 -6.05
N VAL A 41 15.15 -10.56 -5.37
CA VAL A 41 16.36 -11.10 -6.04
C VAL A 41 16.15 -12.51 -6.57
N ARG A 42 15.28 -13.32 -5.95
CA ARG A 42 14.85 -14.66 -6.35
C ARG A 42 15.98 -15.65 -6.61
N ARG A 43 17.05 -15.56 -5.82
CA ARG A 43 18.19 -16.51 -5.85
C ARG A 43 18.83 -16.64 -4.47
N PRO A 44 19.67 -17.67 -4.24
CA PRO A 44 20.49 -17.73 -3.04
C PRO A 44 21.41 -16.51 -2.91
N LEU A 45 21.59 -16.02 -1.68
CA LEU A 45 22.41 -14.86 -1.36
C LEU A 45 23.45 -15.18 -0.30
N ARG A 46 24.63 -14.55 -0.42
CA ARG A 46 25.66 -14.59 0.62
C ARG A 46 25.42 -13.50 1.66
N ALA A 47 25.90 -13.71 2.89
CA ALA A 47 25.79 -12.71 3.97
C ALA A 47 26.33 -11.33 3.57
N ILE A 48 27.42 -11.29 2.79
CA ILE A 48 28.02 -10.02 2.35
C ILE A 48 27.10 -9.23 1.39
N GLU A 49 26.31 -9.91 0.55
CA GLU A 49 25.37 -9.27 -0.36
C GLU A 49 24.23 -8.63 0.42
N ILE A 50 23.68 -9.37 1.39
CA ILE A 50 22.64 -8.87 2.30
C ILE A 50 23.18 -7.71 3.13
N GLY A 51 24.40 -7.83 3.67
CA GLY A 51 25.03 -6.75 4.43
C GLY A 51 25.18 -5.46 3.64
N ARG A 52 25.59 -5.55 2.38
CA ARG A 52 25.72 -4.40 1.48
C ARG A 52 24.38 -3.78 1.14
N ALA A 53 23.37 -4.59 0.84
CA ALA A 53 22.03 -4.12 0.49
C ALA A 53 21.39 -3.30 1.61
N PHE A 54 21.63 -3.68 2.88
CA PHE A 54 21.02 -3.00 4.03
C PHE A 54 21.99 -2.10 4.81
N GLY A 55 23.22 -1.90 4.35
CA GLY A 55 24.22 -1.10 5.05
C GLY A 55 24.54 -1.62 6.45
N LEU A 56 24.52 -2.96 6.65
CA LEU A 56 24.70 -3.58 7.96
C LEU A 56 26.15 -4.04 8.17
N HIS A 57 26.62 -3.89 9.40
CA HIS A 57 27.94 -4.42 9.80
C HIS A 57 27.92 -5.95 9.73
N PRO A 58 29.02 -6.62 9.31
CA PRO A 58 29.08 -8.08 9.15
C PRO A 58 28.63 -8.89 10.37
N SER A 59 28.99 -8.45 11.59
CA SER A 59 28.55 -9.12 12.82
C SER A 59 27.03 -9.09 12.99
N THR A 60 26.39 -7.97 12.66
CA THR A 60 24.91 -7.79 12.73
C THR A 60 24.22 -8.71 11.73
N VAL A 61 24.73 -8.76 10.49
CA VAL A 61 24.18 -9.63 9.45
C VAL A 61 24.31 -11.10 9.85
N ASN A 62 25.48 -11.51 10.29
CA ASN A 62 25.72 -12.89 10.70
C ASN A 62 24.81 -13.31 11.85
N GLN A 63 24.64 -12.46 12.87
CA GLN A 63 23.73 -12.74 13.98
C GLN A 63 22.27 -12.83 13.50
N LEU A 64 21.83 -11.92 12.64
CA LEU A 64 20.49 -11.93 12.07
C LEU A 64 20.23 -13.21 11.27
N LEU A 65 21.10 -13.53 10.32
CA LEU A 65 20.96 -14.71 9.47
C LEU A 65 21.03 -16.01 10.27
N LYS A 66 21.93 -16.09 11.27
CA LYS A 66 21.98 -17.22 12.19
C LYS A 66 20.64 -17.41 12.90
N THR A 67 20.06 -16.34 13.46
CA THR A 67 18.75 -16.39 14.12
C THR A 67 17.66 -16.86 13.16
N MET A 68 17.66 -16.38 11.91
CA MET A 68 16.67 -16.78 10.91
C MET A 68 16.82 -18.23 10.47
N VAL A 69 18.04 -18.78 10.45
CA VAL A 69 18.29 -20.20 10.19
C VAL A 69 17.85 -21.04 11.38
N GLU A 70 18.23 -20.69 12.60
CA GLU A 70 17.84 -21.40 13.84
C GLU A 70 16.31 -21.42 14.03
N SER A 71 15.62 -20.34 13.63
CA SER A 71 14.16 -20.27 13.64
C SER A 71 13.50 -20.91 12.41
N ALA A 72 14.29 -21.55 11.55
CA ALA A 72 13.86 -22.24 10.33
C ALA A 72 13.11 -21.34 9.31
N HIS A 73 13.41 -20.05 9.27
CA HIS A 73 12.91 -19.11 8.25
C HIS A 73 13.85 -19.01 7.05
N LEU A 74 15.13 -19.32 7.24
CA LEU A 74 16.13 -19.49 6.18
C LEU A 74 16.74 -20.89 6.25
N THR A 75 17.25 -21.35 5.11
CA THR A 75 18.19 -22.47 5.01
C THR A 75 19.58 -21.94 4.68
N PHE A 76 20.63 -22.64 5.11
CA PHE A 76 22.01 -22.30 4.83
C PHE A 76 22.71 -23.45 4.10
N ASP A 77 23.26 -23.15 2.94
CA ASP A 77 24.13 -24.06 2.21
C ASP A 77 25.60 -23.81 2.63
N ALA A 78 26.16 -24.74 3.35
CA ALA A 78 27.54 -24.63 3.85
C ALA A 78 28.60 -24.70 2.74
N SER A 79 28.31 -25.38 1.62
CA SER A 79 29.23 -25.53 0.49
C SER A 79 29.34 -24.25 -0.33
N ALA A 80 28.20 -23.64 -0.67
CA ALA A 80 28.10 -22.39 -1.42
C ALA A 80 28.21 -21.14 -0.52
N LYS A 81 28.11 -21.32 0.80
CA LYS A 81 28.00 -20.22 1.81
C LYS A 81 26.86 -19.23 1.50
N THR A 82 25.71 -19.79 1.09
CA THR A 82 24.53 -19.02 0.72
C THR A 82 23.34 -19.34 1.60
N TYR A 83 22.42 -18.38 1.67
CA TYR A 83 21.15 -18.47 2.36
C TYR A 83 20.02 -18.46 1.35
N LEU A 84 18.91 -19.11 1.68
CA LEU A 84 17.67 -19.10 0.89
C LEU A 84 16.48 -19.13 1.86
N PRO A 85 15.34 -18.51 1.52
CA PRO A 85 14.10 -18.67 2.29
C PRO A 85 13.71 -20.14 2.43
N SER A 86 13.35 -20.53 3.66
CA SER A 86 12.96 -21.91 3.95
C SER A 86 11.60 -22.24 3.31
N PRO A 87 11.43 -23.47 2.78
CA PRO A 87 10.11 -23.96 2.34
C PRO A 87 9.03 -23.89 3.43
N ARG A 88 9.41 -23.80 4.71
CA ARG A 88 8.47 -23.59 5.82
C ARG A 88 7.61 -22.34 5.62
N LEU A 89 8.15 -21.30 4.97
CA LEU A 89 7.42 -20.06 4.69
C LEU A 89 6.24 -20.27 3.73
N THR A 90 6.28 -21.30 2.88
CA THR A 90 5.16 -21.62 1.99
C THR A 90 3.90 -21.97 2.77
N ARG A 91 4.02 -22.55 3.98
CA ARG A 91 2.85 -22.84 4.84
C ARG A 91 2.15 -21.58 5.33
N PHE A 92 2.89 -20.50 5.53
CA PHE A 92 2.28 -19.19 5.81
C PHE A 92 1.57 -18.64 4.59
N ALA A 93 2.20 -18.77 3.42
CA ALA A 93 1.64 -18.26 2.18
C ALA A 93 0.40 -19.07 1.73
N SER A 94 0.35 -20.38 1.96
CA SER A 94 -0.72 -21.24 1.45
C SER A 94 -2.10 -20.81 1.93
N TRP A 95 -2.30 -20.64 3.25
CA TRP A 95 -3.59 -20.19 3.75
C TRP A 95 -3.92 -18.75 3.32
N MET A 96 -2.90 -17.90 3.16
CA MET A 96 -3.09 -16.56 2.63
C MET A 96 -3.53 -16.60 1.17
N VAL A 97 -2.89 -17.45 0.36
CA VAL A 97 -3.27 -17.67 -1.04
C VAL A 97 -4.70 -18.23 -1.14
N GLU A 98 -5.07 -19.18 -0.28
CA GLU A 98 -6.43 -19.70 -0.18
C GLU A 98 -7.43 -18.62 0.25
N SER A 99 -7.03 -17.74 1.17
CA SER A 99 -7.90 -16.70 1.73
C SER A 99 -7.96 -15.43 0.89
N PHE A 100 -6.85 -15.02 0.27
CA PHE A 100 -6.73 -13.75 -0.47
C PHE A 100 -6.68 -13.96 -1.99
N GLY A 101 -6.58 -15.21 -2.46
CA GLY A 101 -6.29 -15.56 -3.83
C GLY A 101 -4.84 -15.25 -4.23
N SER A 102 -4.23 -16.10 -5.05
CA SER A 102 -2.99 -15.75 -5.76
C SER A 102 -3.38 -14.89 -6.95
N ASP A 103 -3.63 -13.61 -6.74
CA ASP A 103 -4.32 -12.85 -7.77
C ASP A 103 -3.33 -12.30 -8.80
N GLU A 104 -2.89 -13.17 -9.73
CA GLU A 104 -2.21 -12.73 -10.94
C GLU A 104 -3.06 -11.69 -11.71
N ARG A 105 -4.39 -11.79 -11.64
CA ARG A 105 -5.31 -10.84 -12.27
C ARG A 105 -5.18 -9.46 -11.61
N LEU A 106 -5.06 -9.41 -10.28
CA LEU A 106 -4.89 -8.15 -9.56
C LEU A 106 -3.55 -7.50 -9.88
N ARG A 107 -2.46 -8.28 -9.91
CA ARG A 107 -1.14 -7.78 -10.36
C ARG A 107 -1.17 -7.35 -11.83
N GLY A 108 -1.85 -8.11 -12.68
CA GLY A 108 -2.08 -7.75 -14.06
C GLY A 108 -2.81 -6.41 -14.20
N LEU A 109 -3.86 -6.19 -13.38
CA LEU A 109 -4.59 -4.92 -13.37
C LEU A 109 -3.71 -3.75 -12.93
N ILE A 110 -2.91 -3.92 -11.87
CA ILE A 110 -1.99 -2.87 -11.39
C ILE A 110 -1.00 -2.49 -12.50
N ALA A 111 -0.40 -3.48 -13.16
CA ALA A 111 0.53 -3.26 -14.28
C ALA A 111 -0.15 -2.61 -15.49
N GLU A 112 -1.36 -3.05 -15.84
CA GLU A 112 -2.15 -2.49 -16.94
C GLU A 112 -2.50 -1.02 -16.69
N VAL A 113 -3.03 -0.70 -15.51
CA VAL A 113 -3.39 0.68 -15.13
C VAL A 113 -2.14 1.57 -15.14
N HIS A 114 -1.00 1.06 -14.67
CA HIS A 114 0.27 1.79 -14.75
C HIS A 114 0.67 2.05 -16.21
N ALA A 115 0.67 1.02 -17.05
CA ALA A 115 1.08 1.13 -18.45
C ALA A 115 0.19 2.11 -19.24
N GLN A 116 -1.13 2.13 -18.97
CA GLN A 116 -2.07 3.02 -19.65
C GLN A 116 -2.07 4.44 -19.12
N SER A 117 -1.85 4.64 -17.81
CA SER A 117 -1.90 5.96 -17.19
C SER A 117 -0.54 6.67 -17.16
N GLY A 118 0.56 5.93 -17.18
CA GLY A 118 1.91 6.45 -16.93
C GLY A 118 2.14 6.93 -15.49
N HIS A 119 1.19 6.68 -14.58
CA HIS A 119 1.23 7.13 -13.19
C HIS A 119 1.61 6.00 -12.24
N VAL A 120 2.09 6.36 -11.03
CA VAL A 120 2.29 5.39 -9.96
C VAL A 120 0.93 4.82 -9.56
N VAL A 121 0.83 3.50 -9.52
CA VAL A 121 -0.38 2.77 -9.10
C VAL A 121 -0.11 2.05 -7.80
N THR A 122 -1.02 2.15 -6.85
CA THR A 122 -0.91 1.55 -5.52
C THR A 122 -2.12 0.68 -5.22
N LEU A 123 -1.89 -0.49 -4.64
CA LEU A 123 -2.93 -1.29 -3.99
C LEU A 123 -2.82 -1.10 -2.48
N THR A 124 -3.93 -0.81 -1.85
CA THR A 124 -3.96 -0.51 -0.42
C THR A 124 -5.08 -1.26 0.30
N THR A 125 -4.87 -1.52 1.59
CA THR A 125 -5.86 -2.09 2.50
C THR A 125 -5.98 -1.24 3.77
N PRO A 126 -7.15 -1.17 4.42
CA PRO A 126 -7.29 -0.43 5.67
C PRO A 126 -6.49 -1.10 6.80
N ASN A 127 -5.81 -0.27 7.57
CA ASN A 127 -5.09 -0.67 8.77
C ASN A 127 -5.28 0.42 9.84
N ASP A 128 -6.28 0.24 10.69
CA ASP A 128 -6.73 1.21 11.69
C ASP A 128 -7.17 2.54 11.04
N LEU A 129 -6.55 3.66 11.37
CA LEU A 129 -6.82 4.99 10.80
C LEU A 129 -5.97 5.30 9.55
N PHE A 130 -5.37 4.26 8.96
CA PHE A 130 -4.52 4.39 7.78
C PHE A 130 -4.93 3.40 6.68
N MET A 131 -4.61 3.76 5.47
CA MET A 131 -4.56 2.85 4.33
C MET A 131 -3.11 2.40 4.16
N GLN A 132 -2.85 1.12 4.24
CA GLN A 132 -1.54 0.49 4.10
C GLN A 132 -1.29 0.12 2.64
N VAL A 133 -0.19 0.58 2.05
CA VAL A 133 0.24 0.13 0.72
C VAL A 133 0.76 -1.30 0.84
N ILE A 134 0.17 -2.20 0.06
CA ILE A 134 0.52 -3.63 0.01
C ILE A 134 1.16 -4.03 -1.32
N ASP A 135 0.86 -3.29 -2.40
CA ASP A 135 1.51 -3.47 -3.69
C ASP A 135 1.55 -2.15 -4.45
N LEU A 136 2.49 -2.01 -5.40
CA LEU A 136 2.63 -0.79 -6.20
C LEU A 136 3.35 -1.06 -7.52
N ALA A 137 3.05 -0.23 -8.55
CA ALA A 137 3.73 -0.20 -9.83
C ALA A 137 4.10 1.25 -10.22
N GLY A 138 5.12 1.38 -11.07
CA GLY A 138 5.57 2.70 -11.56
C GLY A 138 6.61 3.38 -10.68
N VAL A 139 7.18 2.66 -9.72
CA VAL A 139 8.33 3.09 -8.95
C VAL A 139 9.49 2.17 -9.30
N ASP A 140 10.66 2.73 -9.56
CA ASP A 140 11.86 1.93 -9.78
C ASP A 140 12.27 1.25 -8.45
N PHE A 141 12.03 -0.05 -8.37
CA PHE A 141 12.33 -0.86 -7.18
C PHE A 141 13.82 -0.89 -6.83
N ALA A 142 14.70 -0.61 -7.78
CA ALA A 142 16.13 -0.52 -7.51
C ALA A 142 16.49 0.71 -6.66
N THR A 143 15.66 1.75 -6.70
CA THR A 143 15.80 2.98 -5.93
C THR A 143 14.74 3.14 -4.83
N ALA A 144 13.64 2.40 -4.92
CA ALA A 144 12.57 2.38 -3.92
C ALA A 144 13.01 1.56 -2.70
N ASN A 145 13.23 2.23 -1.59
CA ASN A 145 13.47 1.57 -0.31
C ASN A 145 12.24 0.71 0.07
N SER A 146 12.46 -0.39 0.80
CA SER A 146 11.40 -1.19 1.46
C SER A 146 10.38 -0.33 2.25
N ALA A 147 10.77 0.89 2.62
CA ALA A 147 9.92 1.92 3.22
C ALA A 147 8.69 2.30 2.37
N GLU A 148 8.69 2.10 1.05
CA GLU A 148 7.56 2.47 0.20
C GLU A 148 6.46 1.42 0.21
N ARG A 149 6.78 0.13 0.40
CA ARG A 149 5.80 -0.95 0.59
C ARG A 149 5.12 -0.91 1.96
N GLY A 150 5.76 -0.39 2.97
CA GLY A 150 5.17 -0.18 4.28
C GLY A 150 4.49 1.19 4.44
N LEU A 151 4.36 1.95 3.34
CA LEU A 151 3.78 3.27 3.35
C LEU A 151 2.34 3.23 3.82
N ARG A 152 2.01 4.10 4.76
CA ARG A 152 0.64 4.29 5.23
C ARG A 152 0.21 5.72 4.99
N VAL A 153 -0.97 5.88 4.40
CA VAL A 153 -1.61 7.18 4.22
C VAL A 153 -2.85 7.27 5.09
N SER A 154 -3.16 8.46 5.58
CA SER A 154 -4.35 8.65 6.42
C SER A 154 -5.62 8.21 5.67
N ILE A 155 -6.55 7.56 6.37
CA ILE A 155 -7.90 7.28 5.84
C ILE A 155 -8.65 8.57 5.56
N PHE A 156 -8.51 9.60 6.42
CA PHE A 156 -9.17 10.87 6.23
C PHE A 156 -8.28 11.84 5.44
N GLY A 157 -8.90 12.60 4.55
CA GLY A 157 -8.23 13.64 3.75
C GLY A 157 -7.42 13.12 2.56
N THR A 158 -7.56 11.86 2.16
CA THR A 158 -6.90 11.28 0.98
C THR A 158 -7.91 10.66 0.01
N ALA A 159 -7.59 10.62 -1.29
CA ALA A 159 -8.43 9.96 -2.28
C ALA A 159 -8.61 8.46 -1.98
N ILE A 160 -7.51 7.77 -1.64
CA ILE A 160 -7.52 6.34 -1.29
C ILE A 160 -8.41 6.07 -0.09
N GLY A 161 -8.27 6.88 0.99
CA GLY A 161 -9.10 6.74 2.16
C GLY A 161 -10.57 7.08 1.90
N SER A 162 -10.85 8.10 1.09
CA SER A 162 -12.22 8.47 0.70
C SER A 162 -12.90 7.38 -0.13
N ALA A 163 -12.15 6.72 -1.03
CA ALA A 163 -12.65 5.56 -1.76
C ALA A 163 -13.02 4.41 -0.80
N TYR A 164 -12.18 4.10 0.19
CA TYR A 164 -12.51 3.11 1.22
C TYR A 164 -13.70 3.55 2.07
N LEU A 165 -13.70 4.78 2.61
CA LEU A 165 -14.79 5.29 3.44
C LEU A 165 -16.14 5.25 2.72
N SER A 166 -16.14 5.39 1.39
CA SER A 166 -17.37 5.32 0.60
C SER A 166 -18.03 3.93 0.60
N THR A 167 -17.30 2.86 0.91
CA THR A 167 -17.84 1.49 1.01
C THR A 167 -18.48 1.21 2.37
N LEU A 168 -18.16 2.00 3.38
CA LEU A 168 -18.58 1.73 4.74
C LEU A 168 -20.06 2.06 5.00
N SER A 169 -20.68 1.31 5.91
CA SER A 169 -21.94 1.72 6.51
C SER A 169 -21.76 2.99 7.35
N LEU A 170 -22.84 3.74 7.55
CA LEU A 170 -22.83 4.96 8.36
C LEU A 170 -22.29 4.70 9.79
N ALA A 171 -22.66 3.56 10.39
CA ALA A 171 -22.18 3.19 11.72
C ALA A 171 -20.67 2.92 11.75
N ALA A 172 -20.12 2.24 10.71
CA ALA A 172 -18.69 1.99 10.60
C ALA A 172 -17.91 3.29 10.35
N PHE A 173 -18.42 4.17 9.48
CA PHE A 173 -17.84 5.48 9.24
C PHE A 173 -17.76 6.30 10.54
N ARG A 174 -18.86 6.40 11.29
CA ARG A 174 -18.91 7.18 12.55
C ARG A 174 -17.89 6.68 13.57
N ARG A 175 -17.77 5.36 13.76
CA ARG A 175 -16.75 4.78 14.67
C ARG A 175 -15.33 5.18 14.30
N LEU A 176 -15.00 5.18 12.99
CA LEU A 176 -13.68 5.62 12.54
C LEU A 176 -13.49 7.13 12.70
N ALA A 177 -14.50 7.93 12.41
CA ALA A 177 -14.48 9.39 12.55
C ALA A 177 -14.28 9.80 14.02
N GLU A 178 -15.00 9.17 14.96
CA GLU A 178 -14.82 9.39 16.41
C GLU A 178 -13.39 9.04 16.86
N ARG A 179 -12.86 7.89 16.44
CA ARG A 179 -11.48 7.48 16.77
C ARG A 179 -10.44 8.44 16.18
N ALA A 180 -10.70 8.99 14.99
CA ALA A 180 -9.87 9.98 14.34
C ALA A 180 -10.11 11.41 14.91
N ARG A 181 -11.08 11.58 15.80
CA ARG A 181 -11.50 12.88 16.38
C ARG A 181 -11.90 13.88 15.30
N ILE A 182 -12.65 13.42 14.30
CA ILE A 182 -13.21 14.28 13.26
C ILE A 182 -14.42 15.04 13.83
N PRO A 183 -14.46 16.38 13.78
CA PRO A 183 -15.61 17.17 14.23
C PRO A 183 -16.90 16.80 13.48
N GLU A 184 -18.06 16.90 14.14
CA GLU A 184 -19.35 16.51 13.54
C GLU A 184 -19.68 17.28 12.25
N GLU A 185 -19.38 18.59 12.21
CA GLU A 185 -19.56 19.39 11.00
C GLU A 185 -18.76 18.85 9.81
N GLU A 186 -17.53 18.41 10.08
CA GLU A 186 -16.67 17.82 9.06
C GLU A 186 -17.14 16.42 8.66
N GLN A 187 -17.69 15.65 9.60
CA GLN A 187 -18.31 14.35 9.30
C GLN A 187 -19.49 14.52 8.33
N ALA A 188 -20.34 15.54 8.54
CA ALA A 188 -21.47 15.83 7.66
C ALA A 188 -21.00 16.17 6.23
N ALA A 189 -19.99 17.04 6.10
CA ALA A 189 -19.40 17.38 4.80
C ALA A 189 -18.75 16.16 4.10
N LEU A 190 -18.08 15.30 4.87
CA LEU A 190 -17.51 14.06 4.35
C LEU A 190 -18.60 13.12 3.83
N LEU A 191 -19.71 12.95 4.55
CA LEU A 191 -20.82 12.10 4.11
C LEU A 191 -21.41 12.51 2.76
N VAL A 192 -21.52 13.82 2.50
CA VAL A 192 -21.93 14.34 1.18
C VAL A 192 -20.92 13.93 0.11
N THR A 193 -19.63 14.09 0.40
CA THR A 193 -18.53 13.67 -0.52
C THR A 193 -18.58 12.18 -0.77
N LEU A 194 -18.76 11.35 0.27
CA LEU A 194 -18.85 9.90 0.14
C LEU A 194 -20.06 9.45 -0.67
N ALA A 195 -21.19 10.12 -0.54
CA ALA A 195 -22.38 9.87 -1.36
C ALA A 195 -22.10 10.18 -2.85
N HIS A 196 -21.36 11.24 -3.14
CA HIS A 196 -20.92 11.54 -4.50
C HIS A 196 -19.98 10.45 -5.04
N ILE A 197 -18.97 10.02 -4.25
CA ILE A 197 -18.04 8.96 -4.64
C ILE A 197 -18.76 7.65 -4.94
N ARG A 198 -19.76 7.26 -4.14
CA ARG A 198 -20.60 6.07 -4.42
C ARG A 198 -21.28 6.15 -5.78
N ARG A 199 -21.75 7.33 -6.17
CA ARG A 199 -22.44 7.55 -7.44
C ARG A 199 -21.48 7.50 -8.64
N VAL A 200 -20.30 8.14 -8.54
CA VAL A 200 -19.34 8.22 -9.64
C VAL A 200 -18.41 7.02 -9.70
N GLY A 201 -18.23 6.30 -8.56
CA GLY A 201 -17.44 5.09 -8.44
C GLY A 201 -15.94 5.31 -8.23
N PHE A 202 -15.48 6.55 -8.04
CA PHE A 202 -14.10 6.86 -7.70
C PHE A 202 -13.99 8.14 -6.86
N ALA A 203 -12.91 8.22 -6.08
CA ALA A 203 -12.52 9.40 -5.32
C ALA A 203 -11.33 10.09 -5.99
N ASN A 204 -11.18 11.38 -5.78
CA ASN A 204 -9.98 12.11 -6.16
C ASN A 204 -9.60 13.14 -5.10
N GLY A 205 -8.34 13.54 -5.06
CA GLY A 205 -7.88 14.53 -4.12
C GLY A 205 -6.38 14.79 -4.18
N SER A 206 -5.97 15.93 -3.60
CA SER A 206 -4.56 16.27 -3.49
C SER A 206 -3.86 15.45 -2.41
N SER A 207 -2.59 15.14 -2.62
CA SER A 207 -1.66 14.61 -1.62
C SER A 207 -0.36 15.42 -1.64
N ALA A 208 0.46 15.25 -0.59
CA ALA A 208 1.80 15.85 -0.52
C ALA A 208 1.84 17.36 -0.81
N GLY A 209 0.99 18.14 -0.12
CA GLY A 209 1.05 19.61 -0.21
C GLY A 209 0.50 20.19 -1.52
N GLY A 210 -0.23 19.42 -2.32
CA GLY A 210 -0.89 19.88 -3.55
C GLY A 210 -0.08 19.64 -4.83
N ALA A 211 1.18 19.22 -4.75
CA ALA A 211 2.00 18.92 -5.92
C ALA A 211 1.58 17.60 -6.60
N VAL A 212 1.02 16.68 -5.85
CA VAL A 212 0.54 15.38 -6.33
C VAL A 212 -0.98 15.32 -6.21
N TRP A 213 -1.63 14.78 -7.22
CA TRP A 213 -3.06 14.47 -7.22
C TRP A 213 -3.27 12.99 -7.39
N SER A 214 -4.31 12.45 -6.75
CA SER A 214 -4.61 11.03 -6.77
C SER A 214 -6.05 10.78 -7.19
N VAL A 215 -6.26 9.66 -7.87
CA VAL A 215 -7.58 9.08 -8.15
C VAL A 215 -7.59 7.66 -7.57
N ALA A 216 -8.68 7.26 -6.92
CA ALA A 216 -8.78 5.97 -6.28
C ALA A 216 -10.18 5.39 -6.38
N ALA A 217 -10.27 4.06 -6.52
CA ALA A 217 -11.53 3.33 -6.51
C ALA A 217 -11.41 2.08 -5.62
N ALA A 218 -12.46 1.81 -4.86
CA ALA A 218 -12.54 0.60 -4.04
C ALA A 218 -12.87 -0.61 -4.92
N LEU A 219 -12.26 -1.76 -4.61
CA LEU A 219 -12.63 -3.02 -5.20
C LEU A 219 -13.99 -3.50 -4.62
N PRO A 220 -14.77 -4.29 -5.37
CA PRO A 220 -16.07 -4.76 -4.88
C PRO A 220 -15.95 -5.53 -3.59
N GLU A 221 -16.90 -5.29 -2.67
CA GLU A 221 -16.97 -5.99 -1.41
C GLU A 221 -17.21 -7.49 -1.64
N GLY A 222 -16.52 -8.34 -0.87
CA GLY A 222 -16.62 -9.80 -0.98
C GLY A 222 -15.77 -10.44 -2.09
N SER A 223 -15.16 -9.67 -2.97
CA SER A 223 -14.23 -10.21 -3.98
C SER A 223 -12.90 -10.66 -3.40
N PHE A 224 -12.54 -10.13 -2.25
CA PHE A 224 -11.29 -10.41 -1.53
C PHE A 224 -11.58 -10.52 -0.03
N SER A 225 -10.73 -11.25 0.69
CA SER A 225 -10.89 -11.46 2.15
C SER A 225 -10.73 -10.18 2.97
N VAL A 226 -10.14 -9.15 2.39
CA VAL A 226 -9.99 -7.82 2.98
C VAL A 226 -10.42 -6.73 2.00
N PRO A 227 -10.90 -5.58 2.49
CA PRO A 227 -11.17 -4.44 1.64
C PRO A 227 -9.90 -3.98 0.92
N LEU A 228 -9.99 -3.76 -0.37
CA LEU A 228 -8.89 -3.28 -1.21
C LEU A 228 -9.29 -1.99 -1.93
N VAL A 229 -8.32 -1.10 -2.09
CA VAL A 229 -8.48 0.12 -2.88
C VAL A 229 -7.31 0.23 -3.85
N LEU A 230 -7.65 0.41 -5.13
CA LEU A 230 -6.70 0.72 -6.18
C LEU A 230 -6.63 2.24 -6.33
N GLY A 231 -5.43 2.79 -6.24
CA GLY A 231 -5.18 4.21 -6.41
C GLY A 231 -4.11 4.46 -7.46
N LEU A 232 -4.19 5.59 -8.12
CA LEU A 232 -3.10 6.12 -8.93
C LEU A 232 -2.76 7.55 -8.49
N ALA A 233 -1.52 7.94 -8.64
CA ALA A 233 -1.03 9.25 -8.25
C ALA A 233 0.04 9.77 -9.22
N GLY A 234 -0.02 11.05 -9.50
CA GLY A 234 0.92 11.72 -10.40
C GLY A 234 0.93 13.23 -10.19
N PRO A 235 1.66 13.98 -11.03
CA PRO A 235 1.68 15.44 -11.01
C PRO A 235 0.27 16.02 -11.08
N ALA A 236 -0.03 16.98 -10.20
CA ALA A 236 -1.40 17.49 -10.01
C ALA A 236 -2.04 18.00 -11.32
N GLU A 237 -1.29 18.69 -12.16
CA GLU A 237 -1.81 19.22 -13.44
C GLU A 237 -2.22 18.10 -14.39
N GLN A 238 -1.41 17.04 -14.51
CA GLN A 238 -1.69 15.92 -15.41
C GLN A 238 -2.90 15.12 -14.95
N VAL A 239 -2.97 14.77 -13.66
CA VAL A 239 -4.06 13.97 -13.12
C VAL A 239 -5.37 14.76 -13.11
N ARG A 240 -5.36 16.04 -12.71
CA ARG A 240 -6.56 16.88 -12.71
C ARG A 240 -7.10 17.15 -14.11
N GLY A 241 -6.23 17.22 -15.10
CA GLY A 241 -6.63 17.38 -16.51
C GLY A 241 -7.36 16.18 -17.11
N ASN A 242 -7.31 15.00 -16.45
CA ASN A 242 -7.91 13.76 -16.97
C ASN A 242 -8.62 12.93 -15.88
N LEU A 243 -9.30 13.58 -14.92
CA LEU A 243 -9.94 12.89 -13.79
C LEU A 243 -10.97 11.84 -14.22
N ASP A 244 -11.83 12.18 -15.16
CA ASP A 244 -12.88 11.26 -15.64
C ASP A 244 -12.30 10.06 -16.39
N GLY A 245 -11.29 10.30 -17.24
CA GLY A 245 -10.59 9.23 -17.97
C GLY A 245 -9.86 8.27 -17.02
N LEU A 246 -9.14 8.81 -16.03
CA LEU A 246 -8.44 7.99 -15.04
C LEU A 246 -9.41 7.26 -14.10
N GLY A 247 -10.51 7.91 -13.70
CA GLY A 247 -11.57 7.27 -12.93
C GLY A 247 -12.25 6.14 -13.70
N ALA A 248 -12.53 6.34 -15.00
CA ALA A 248 -13.09 5.31 -15.88
C ALA A 248 -12.10 4.13 -16.06
N LEU A 249 -10.80 4.41 -16.21
CA LEU A 249 -9.76 3.38 -16.31
C LEU A 249 -9.76 2.47 -15.08
N LEU A 250 -9.73 3.05 -13.86
CA LEU A 250 -9.78 2.28 -12.61
C LEU A 250 -11.06 1.44 -12.53
N ARG A 251 -12.22 2.04 -12.77
CA ARG A 251 -13.51 1.33 -12.68
C ARG A 251 -13.62 0.19 -13.68
N THR A 252 -13.25 0.42 -14.95
CA THR A 252 -13.31 -0.61 -15.98
C THR A 252 -12.38 -1.78 -15.65
N GLY A 253 -11.17 -1.50 -15.20
CA GLY A 253 -10.23 -2.52 -14.77
C GLY A 253 -10.76 -3.33 -13.57
N ILE A 254 -11.32 -2.67 -12.56
CA ILE A 254 -11.90 -3.32 -11.38
C ILE A 254 -13.11 -4.18 -11.74
N LEU A 255 -13.99 -3.73 -12.64
CA LEU A 255 -15.16 -4.50 -13.07
C LEU A 255 -14.75 -5.80 -13.79
N ARG A 256 -13.66 -5.77 -14.56
CA ARG A 256 -13.12 -6.99 -15.22
C ARG A 256 -12.54 -8.01 -14.24
N LEU A 257 -12.12 -7.58 -13.05
CA LEU A 257 -11.69 -8.52 -11.98
C LEU A 257 -12.88 -9.24 -11.34
N ALA A 258 -14.04 -8.60 -11.30
CA ALA A 258 -15.24 -9.12 -10.65
C ALA A 258 -16.07 -10.05 -11.56
N SER A 259 -15.78 -10.05 -12.85
CA SER A 259 -16.39 -10.95 -13.87
C SER A 259 -15.57 -12.24 -14.02
#